data_656adf8f6ab6f635d43c86dc2b65518e
#
_entry.id   656adf8f6ab6f635d43c86dc2b65518e
#
_cell.length_a   1.000
_cell.length_b   1.000
_cell.length_c   1.000
_cell.angle_alpha   90.00
_cell.angle_beta   90.00
_cell.angle_gamma   90.00
#
_symmetry.space_group_name_H-M   'P 1'
#
loop_
_entity.id
_entity.type
_entity.pdbx_description
1 polymer ?
#
loop_
_entity_poly.entity_id
_entity_poly.type
_entity_poly.pdbx_seq_one_letter_code
_entity_poly.pdbx_strand_id
1 'polypeptide(L)'
;MRTLVLDPPTAGLDPLLEGRRRSGLDRFDEVWEGVYHVVPGPSGAHSLVEWQLARLLGPLAEKAGLHAGGQFNLGESEQDFRVPDGGVHRTPPSGVWHPTAALIVEIVSPDDESWEKLPFYAAHHVDEVLIVDPQERSVSWLALDDGEYHPIEHSGLLDLGSQALAEQLDWPTLV
;
A
#
# COMPACT_ATOMS: atom_id res chain seq x y z
N MET A 1 -11.83 -9.55 -4.37
CA MET A 1 -11.72 -10.67 -3.37
C MET A 1 -11.71 -10.01 -2.01
N ARG A 2 -12.49 -10.47 -1.04
CA ARG A 2 -12.77 -9.71 0.19
C ARG A 2 -11.78 -10.06 1.30
N THR A 3 -11.25 -9.05 2.01
CA THR A 3 -10.52 -9.20 3.27
C THR A 3 -11.42 -9.84 4.34
N LEU A 4 -10.88 -10.77 5.11
CA LEU A 4 -11.55 -11.37 6.25
C LEU A 4 -11.01 -10.77 7.55
N VAL A 5 -11.84 -10.00 8.24
CA VAL A 5 -11.52 -9.38 9.53
C VAL A 5 -11.82 -10.34 10.67
N LEU A 6 -10.86 -10.61 11.54
CA LEU A 6 -10.96 -11.51 12.68
C LEU A 6 -10.96 -10.71 14.00
N ASP A 7 -12.13 -10.18 14.36
CA ASP A 7 -12.33 -9.37 15.56
C ASP A 7 -13.47 -9.97 16.44
N PRO A 8 -13.23 -10.29 17.72
CA PRO A 8 -11.92 -10.57 18.32
C PRO A 8 -11.33 -11.87 17.77
N PRO A 9 -10.02 -12.09 17.89
CA PRO A 9 -9.43 -13.37 17.51
C PRO A 9 -10.05 -14.48 18.38
N THR A 10 -10.95 -15.25 17.76
CA THR A 10 -11.66 -16.32 18.49
C THR A 10 -10.68 -17.42 18.88
N ALA A 11 -10.77 -17.89 20.12
CA ALA A 11 -10.01 -19.05 20.59
C ALA A 11 -10.21 -20.21 19.59
N GLY A 12 -9.11 -20.66 18.96
CA GLY A 12 -9.14 -21.69 17.90
C GLY A 12 -8.66 -21.22 16.53
N LEU A 13 -8.45 -19.91 16.28
CA LEU A 13 -7.85 -19.41 15.05
C LEU A 13 -6.32 -19.51 15.02
N ASP A 14 -5.66 -19.61 16.19
CA ASP A 14 -4.20 -19.74 16.27
C ASP A 14 -3.62 -20.83 15.36
N PRO A 15 -4.20 -22.05 15.24
CA PRO A 15 -3.70 -23.06 14.31
C PRO A 15 -3.84 -22.66 12.84
N LEU A 16 -4.88 -21.87 12.48
CA LEU A 16 -5.07 -21.36 11.13
C LEU A 16 -4.01 -20.31 10.81
N LEU A 17 -3.83 -19.33 11.68
CA LEU A 17 -2.84 -18.26 11.51
C LEU A 17 -1.42 -18.83 11.46
N GLU A 18 -1.11 -19.76 12.35
CA GLU A 18 0.16 -20.47 12.35
C GLU A 18 0.36 -21.31 11.06
N GLY A 19 -0.70 -21.91 10.54
CA GLY A 19 -0.70 -22.61 9.26
C GLY A 19 -0.40 -21.66 8.09
N ARG A 20 -1.00 -20.45 8.09
CA ARG A 20 -0.73 -19.39 7.09
C ARG A 20 0.72 -18.93 7.16
N ARG A 21 1.24 -18.62 8.35
CA ARG A 21 2.65 -18.24 8.56
C ARG A 21 3.62 -19.29 8.02
N ARG A 22 3.43 -20.55 8.38
CA ARG A 22 4.30 -21.65 7.92
C ARG A 22 4.28 -21.87 6.41
N SER A 23 3.18 -21.55 5.75
CA SER A 23 3.03 -21.70 4.28
C SER A 23 3.34 -20.41 3.51
N GLY A 24 3.65 -19.29 4.21
CA GLY A 24 3.89 -17.98 3.61
C GLY A 24 2.65 -17.36 2.95
N LEU A 25 1.45 -17.78 3.38
CA LEU A 25 0.18 -17.24 2.89
C LEU A 25 -0.25 -15.96 3.62
N ASP A 26 0.49 -15.57 4.66
CA ASP A 26 0.25 -14.40 5.50
C ASP A 26 0.99 -13.15 5.02
N ARG A 27 1.72 -13.23 3.92
CA ARG A 27 2.59 -12.14 3.43
C ARG A 27 1.86 -10.82 3.08
N PHE A 28 0.55 -10.87 2.90
CA PHE A 28 -0.30 -9.71 2.65
C PHE A 28 -1.22 -9.39 3.82
N ASP A 29 -1.22 -10.26 4.85
CA ASP A 29 -2.07 -10.06 6.01
C ASP A 29 -1.58 -8.85 6.82
N GLU A 30 -2.53 -8.15 7.44
CA GLU A 30 -2.28 -6.95 8.22
C GLU A 30 -2.84 -7.12 9.65
N VAL A 31 -2.37 -6.31 10.58
CA VAL A 31 -2.95 -6.20 11.91
C VAL A 31 -3.28 -4.73 12.17
N TRP A 32 -4.54 -4.44 12.48
CA TRP A 32 -5.04 -3.10 12.74
C TRP A 32 -5.44 -2.99 14.20
N GLU A 33 -4.62 -2.31 15.01
CA GLU A 33 -4.86 -2.16 16.46
C GLU A 33 -5.16 -3.51 17.17
N GLY A 34 -4.44 -4.56 16.79
CA GLY A 34 -4.61 -5.92 17.32
C GLY A 34 -5.66 -6.77 16.60
N VAL A 35 -6.42 -6.21 15.65
CA VAL A 35 -7.39 -6.94 14.82
C VAL A 35 -6.70 -7.50 13.58
N TYR A 36 -6.83 -8.78 13.34
CA TYR A 36 -6.15 -9.47 12.23
C TYR A 36 -6.99 -9.41 10.95
N HIS A 37 -6.39 -8.90 9.89
CA HIS A 37 -6.95 -8.80 8.55
C HIS A 37 -6.28 -9.84 7.64
N VAL A 38 -7.04 -10.87 7.26
CA VAL A 38 -6.59 -11.89 6.30
C VAL A 38 -6.81 -11.35 4.89
N VAL A 39 -5.73 -10.93 4.24
CA VAL A 39 -5.78 -10.34 2.91
C VAL A 39 -5.54 -11.40 1.84
N PRO A 40 -6.42 -11.51 0.83
CA PRO A 40 -6.20 -12.42 -0.29
C PRO A 40 -5.06 -11.93 -1.19
N GLY A 41 -4.41 -12.85 -1.88
CA GLY A 41 -3.39 -12.49 -2.86
C GLY A 41 -3.96 -11.65 -4.01
N PRO A 42 -3.14 -10.79 -4.65
CA PRO A 42 -3.57 -9.86 -5.69
C PRO A 42 -4.12 -10.60 -6.93
N SER A 43 -5.08 -9.98 -7.60
CA SER A 43 -5.55 -10.44 -8.92
C SER A 43 -4.52 -10.17 -10.01
N GLY A 44 -4.67 -10.81 -11.18
CA GLY A 44 -3.81 -10.53 -12.33
C GLY A 44 -3.88 -9.06 -12.80
N ALA A 45 -5.07 -8.45 -12.69
CA ALA A 45 -5.25 -7.03 -13.03
C ALA A 45 -4.51 -6.11 -12.05
N HIS A 46 -4.59 -6.39 -10.75
CA HIS A 46 -3.85 -5.68 -9.71
C HIS A 46 -2.33 -5.79 -9.96
N SER A 47 -1.82 -7.02 -10.13
CA SER A 47 -0.38 -7.25 -10.36
C SER A 47 0.14 -6.58 -11.63
N LEU A 48 -0.70 -6.45 -12.69
CA LEU A 48 -0.33 -5.72 -13.89
C LEU A 48 -0.11 -4.24 -13.61
N VAL A 49 -1.01 -3.62 -12.84
CA VAL A 49 -0.89 -2.20 -12.44
C VAL A 49 0.31 -1.99 -11.52
N GLU A 50 0.49 -2.87 -10.52
CA GLU A 50 1.65 -2.84 -9.61
C GLU A 50 2.98 -2.84 -10.39
N TRP A 51 3.11 -3.72 -11.38
CA TRP A 51 4.31 -3.79 -12.23
C TRP A 51 4.54 -2.53 -13.06
N GLN A 52 3.47 -1.93 -13.60
CA GLN A 52 3.55 -0.68 -14.35
C GLN A 52 3.98 0.48 -13.45
N LEU A 53 3.38 0.59 -12.26
CA LEU A 53 3.75 1.61 -11.26
C LEU A 53 5.22 1.49 -10.85
N ALA A 54 5.69 0.28 -10.56
CA ALA A 54 7.11 0.07 -10.23
C ALA A 54 8.05 0.57 -11.34
N ARG A 55 7.71 0.32 -12.62
CA ARG A 55 8.49 0.79 -13.77
C ARG A 55 8.44 2.31 -13.98
N LEU A 56 7.33 2.95 -13.66
CA LEU A 56 7.15 4.40 -13.83
C LEU A 56 7.76 5.17 -12.66
N LEU A 57 7.49 4.74 -11.44
CA LEU A 57 7.90 5.46 -10.24
C LEU A 57 9.36 5.22 -9.86
N GLY A 58 9.91 4.03 -10.12
CA GLY A 58 11.28 3.67 -9.76
C GLY A 58 12.33 4.66 -10.28
N PRO A 59 12.42 4.93 -11.60
CA PRO A 59 13.36 5.90 -12.14
C PRO A 59 13.16 7.34 -11.64
N LEU A 60 11.91 7.74 -11.33
CA LEU A 60 11.61 9.06 -10.79
C LEU A 60 12.10 9.18 -9.33
N ALA A 61 11.90 8.12 -8.53
CA ALA A 61 12.43 8.05 -7.19
C ALA A 61 13.96 8.13 -7.18
N GLU A 62 14.64 7.36 -8.03
CA GLU A 62 16.11 7.43 -8.17
C GLU A 62 16.58 8.84 -8.56
N LYS A 63 15.93 9.47 -9.52
CA LYS A 63 16.23 10.85 -9.94
C LYS A 63 16.07 11.86 -8.79
N ALA A 64 15.11 11.62 -7.91
CA ALA A 64 14.85 12.43 -6.71
C ALA A 64 15.78 12.07 -5.52
N GLY A 65 16.66 11.09 -5.67
CA GLY A 65 17.54 10.61 -4.58
C GLY A 65 16.80 9.78 -3.53
N LEU A 66 15.67 9.18 -3.91
CA LEU A 66 14.82 8.33 -3.09
C LEU A 66 14.94 6.86 -3.53
N HIS A 67 14.41 5.95 -2.73
CA HIS A 67 14.50 4.51 -2.95
C HIS A 67 13.11 3.89 -3.10
N ALA A 68 12.74 3.47 -4.31
CA ALA A 68 11.50 2.75 -4.55
C ALA A 68 11.60 1.30 -4.08
N GLY A 69 10.52 0.77 -3.51
CA GLY A 69 10.36 -0.62 -3.08
C GLY A 69 8.99 -1.17 -3.44
N GLY A 70 8.87 -2.49 -3.44
CA GLY A 70 7.59 -3.17 -3.49
C GLY A 70 6.91 -3.19 -2.12
N GLN A 71 6.09 -4.21 -1.87
CA GLN A 71 5.37 -4.40 -0.61
C GLN A 71 6.31 -4.52 0.59
N PHE A 72 5.89 -3.96 1.72
CA PHE A 72 6.64 -3.98 2.99
C PHE A 72 5.70 -3.80 4.17
N ASN A 73 6.15 -4.12 5.38
CA ASN A 73 5.38 -3.87 6.59
C ASN A 73 5.61 -2.43 7.07
N LEU A 74 4.63 -1.55 6.89
CA LEU A 74 4.62 -0.23 7.52
C LEU A 74 4.07 -0.36 8.93
N GLY A 75 4.86 0.01 9.92
CA GLY A 75 4.58 -0.12 11.35
C GLY A 75 5.83 -0.40 12.14
N GLU A 76 5.68 -0.60 13.45
CA GLU A 76 6.80 -0.84 14.36
C GLU A 76 6.86 -2.29 14.87
N SER A 77 5.75 -3.05 14.77
CA SER A 77 5.63 -4.40 15.32
C SER A 77 4.52 -5.21 14.64
N GLU A 78 4.45 -6.49 14.99
CA GLU A 78 3.40 -7.41 14.53
C GLU A 78 2.00 -7.15 15.12
N GLN A 79 1.85 -6.21 16.06
CA GLN A 79 0.58 -5.91 16.71
C GLN A 79 -0.22 -4.81 15.98
N ASP A 80 0.46 -3.98 15.17
CA ASP A 80 -0.19 -2.92 14.40
C ASP A 80 0.67 -2.53 13.20
N PHE A 81 0.26 -2.97 12.01
CA PHE A 81 0.96 -2.68 10.77
C PHE A 81 0.03 -2.81 9.55
N ARG A 82 0.45 -2.18 8.45
CA ARG A 82 -0.17 -2.29 7.12
C ARG A 82 0.86 -2.80 6.11
N VAL A 83 0.36 -3.41 5.03
CA VAL A 83 1.19 -3.90 3.92
C VAL A 83 0.74 -3.20 2.64
N PRO A 84 1.27 -2.00 2.35
CA PRO A 84 0.97 -1.30 1.10
C PRO A 84 1.53 -2.05 -0.11
N ASP A 85 0.94 -1.82 -1.29
CA ASP A 85 1.37 -2.44 -2.55
C ASP A 85 2.75 -1.97 -3.01
N GLY A 86 3.20 -0.82 -2.53
CA GLY A 86 4.54 -0.32 -2.78
C GLY A 86 4.85 0.93 -1.98
N GLY A 87 6.08 1.40 -2.08
CA GLY A 87 6.48 2.64 -1.44
C GLY A 87 7.78 3.22 -1.93
N VAL A 88 8.02 4.44 -1.51
CA VAL A 88 9.27 5.16 -1.75
C VAL A 88 9.82 5.62 -0.40
N HIS A 89 11.11 5.39 -0.18
CA HIS A 89 11.79 5.64 1.08
C HIS A 89 12.88 6.70 0.93
N ARG A 90 13.13 7.49 1.98
CA ARG A 90 14.22 8.48 2.01
C ARG A 90 15.58 7.87 2.19
N THR A 91 15.64 6.67 2.77
CA THR A 91 16.85 5.86 2.95
C THR A 91 16.58 4.45 2.42
N PRO A 92 17.60 3.70 1.97
CA PRO A 92 17.43 2.32 1.52
C PRO A 92 16.67 1.51 2.57
N PRO A 93 15.52 0.90 2.21
CA PRO A 93 14.75 0.11 3.16
C PRO A 93 15.55 -1.08 3.66
N SER A 94 15.51 -1.34 4.96
CA SER A 94 16.21 -2.48 5.59
C SER A 94 15.40 -2.96 6.79
N GLY A 95 15.43 -4.27 7.03
CA GLY A 95 14.65 -4.88 8.11
C GLY A 95 13.26 -5.30 7.69
N VAL A 96 12.46 -5.73 8.66
CA VAL A 96 11.09 -6.23 8.47
C VAL A 96 10.05 -5.11 8.65
N TRP A 97 10.31 -4.22 9.60
CA TRP A 97 9.42 -3.15 10.01
C TRP A 97 9.94 -1.79 9.56
N HIS A 98 9.07 -1.00 8.99
CA HIS A 98 9.36 0.36 8.52
C HIS A 98 8.44 1.34 9.24
N PRO A 99 8.96 2.22 10.12
CA PRO A 99 8.11 3.13 10.89
C PRO A 99 7.46 4.23 10.06
N THR A 100 8.00 4.50 8.86
CA THR A 100 7.50 5.51 7.93
C THR A 100 7.95 5.22 6.49
N ALA A 101 7.37 5.95 5.53
CA ALA A 101 7.80 6.02 4.14
C ALA A 101 7.64 7.46 3.63
N ALA A 102 8.31 7.84 2.54
CA ALA A 102 8.07 9.13 1.89
C ALA A 102 6.79 9.07 1.05
N LEU A 103 6.55 7.97 0.34
CA LEU A 103 5.34 7.73 -0.45
C LEU A 103 4.87 6.31 -0.22
N ILE A 104 3.56 6.14 -0.05
CA ILE A 104 2.86 4.86 -0.10
C ILE A 104 2.11 4.75 -1.43
N VAL A 105 2.06 3.55 -1.97
CA VAL A 105 1.26 3.20 -3.16
C VAL A 105 0.23 2.15 -2.75
N GLU A 106 -1.04 2.44 -3.02
CA GLU A 106 -2.17 1.52 -2.87
C GLU A 106 -2.88 1.35 -4.21
N ILE A 107 -3.24 0.11 -4.55
CA ILE A 107 -3.99 -0.24 -5.74
C ILE A 107 -5.33 -0.82 -5.32
N VAL A 108 -6.40 -0.07 -5.56
CA VAL A 108 -7.75 -0.44 -5.12
C VAL A 108 -8.19 -1.77 -5.74
N SER A 109 -8.63 -2.68 -4.90
CA SER A 109 -9.27 -3.94 -5.26
C SER A 109 -10.76 -3.91 -4.89
N PRO A 110 -11.63 -4.72 -5.51
CA PRO A 110 -13.03 -4.80 -5.07
C PRO A 110 -13.16 -5.15 -3.59
N ASP A 111 -13.94 -4.37 -2.85
CA ASP A 111 -14.15 -4.51 -1.40
C ASP A 111 -12.88 -4.34 -0.56
N ASP A 112 -11.93 -3.50 -0.99
CA ASP A 112 -10.71 -3.24 -0.23
C ASP A 112 -10.84 -2.06 0.74
N GLU A 113 -9.82 -1.93 1.58
CA GLU A 113 -9.77 -1.01 2.72
C GLU A 113 -8.66 0.06 2.52
N SER A 114 -8.27 0.36 1.25
CA SER A 114 -7.14 1.29 0.96
C SER A 114 -7.35 2.68 1.56
N TRP A 115 -8.58 3.19 1.50
CA TRP A 115 -8.92 4.51 2.03
C TRP A 115 -8.99 4.55 3.56
N GLU A 116 -9.38 3.45 4.19
CA GLU A 116 -9.45 3.29 5.65
C GLU A 116 -8.07 3.28 6.31
N LYS A 117 -7.00 3.02 5.53
CA LYS A 117 -5.60 3.04 6.00
C LYS A 117 -5.03 4.44 6.17
N LEU A 118 -5.63 5.48 5.58
CA LEU A 118 -5.08 6.84 5.59
C LEU A 118 -4.78 7.40 6.99
N PRO A 119 -5.64 7.23 8.00
CA PRO A 119 -5.31 7.69 9.36
C PRO A 119 -4.05 7.03 9.93
N PHE A 120 -3.84 5.75 9.64
CA PHE A 120 -2.63 5.03 10.05
C PHE A 120 -1.39 5.59 9.35
N TYR A 121 -1.45 5.84 8.04
CA TYR A 121 -0.34 6.44 7.29
C TYR A 121 -0.01 7.84 7.78
N ALA A 122 -1.02 8.65 8.12
CA ALA A 122 -0.81 9.97 8.71
C ALA A 122 -0.12 9.90 10.09
N ALA A 123 -0.53 8.97 10.95
CA ALA A 123 0.09 8.73 12.26
C ALA A 123 1.55 8.27 12.13
N HIS A 124 1.89 7.59 11.04
CA HIS A 124 3.26 7.17 10.70
C HIS A 124 4.04 8.20 9.87
N HIS A 125 3.52 9.42 9.73
CA HIS A 125 4.17 10.54 9.03
C HIS A 125 4.60 10.19 7.59
N VAL A 126 3.75 9.47 6.86
CA VAL A 126 3.95 9.26 5.43
C VAL A 126 3.62 10.55 4.69
N ASP A 127 4.58 11.10 3.93
CA ASP A 127 4.40 12.44 3.33
C ASP A 127 3.33 12.44 2.24
N GLU A 128 3.29 11.41 1.40
CA GLU A 128 2.33 11.29 0.30
C GLU A 128 1.74 9.89 0.20
N VAL A 129 0.50 9.80 -0.27
CA VAL A 129 -0.16 8.55 -0.63
C VAL A 129 -0.68 8.63 -2.07
N LEU A 130 -0.35 7.64 -2.87
CA LEU A 130 -0.83 7.43 -4.23
C LEU A 130 -1.84 6.29 -4.21
N ILE A 131 -3.10 6.59 -4.51
CA ILE A 131 -4.16 5.59 -4.66
C ILE A 131 -4.50 5.47 -6.14
N VAL A 132 -4.41 4.24 -6.68
CA VAL A 132 -4.70 3.92 -8.06
C VAL A 132 -5.90 2.98 -8.11
N ASP A 133 -6.97 3.39 -8.76
CA ASP A 133 -8.19 2.58 -8.93
C ASP A 133 -8.30 2.07 -10.38
N PRO A 134 -8.03 0.77 -10.61
CA PRO A 134 -8.13 0.20 -11.96
C PRO A 134 -9.57 0.11 -12.48
N GLN A 135 -10.59 0.06 -11.60
CA GLN A 135 -12.00 0.00 -11.98
C GLN A 135 -12.47 1.35 -12.52
N GLU A 136 -12.19 2.40 -11.77
CA GLU A 136 -12.54 3.77 -12.15
C GLU A 136 -11.52 4.40 -13.13
N ARG A 137 -10.40 3.72 -13.37
CA ARG A 137 -9.26 4.21 -14.17
C ARG A 137 -8.78 5.56 -13.69
N SER A 138 -8.67 5.69 -12.37
CA SER A 138 -8.35 6.95 -11.71
C SER A 138 -7.08 6.85 -10.86
N VAL A 139 -6.44 8.00 -10.70
CA VAL A 139 -5.24 8.18 -9.88
C VAL A 139 -5.50 9.33 -8.93
N SER A 140 -5.46 9.06 -7.63
CA SER A 140 -5.56 10.06 -6.58
C SER A 140 -4.22 10.20 -5.89
N TRP A 141 -3.66 11.41 -5.91
CA TRP A 141 -2.45 11.74 -5.17
C TRP A 141 -2.80 12.61 -3.98
N LEU A 142 -2.33 12.23 -2.80
CA LEU A 142 -2.64 12.88 -1.54
C LEU A 142 -1.35 13.29 -0.85
N ALA A 143 -1.32 14.46 -0.23
CA ALA A 143 -0.21 14.92 0.61
C ALA A 143 -0.69 15.13 2.04
N LEU A 144 0.17 14.80 3.00
CA LEU A 144 -0.07 15.00 4.42
C LEU A 144 0.16 16.48 4.76
N ASP A 145 -0.85 17.13 5.32
CA ASP A 145 -0.78 18.49 5.85
C ASP A 145 -1.60 18.56 7.14
N ASP A 146 -0.99 19.10 8.21
CA ASP A 146 -1.58 19.22 9.55
C ASP A 146 -2.26 17.96 10.09
N GLY A 147 -1.69 16.76 9.76
CA GLY A 147 -2.16 15.47 10.23
C GLY A 147 -3.27 14.82 9.40
N GLU A 148 -3.70 15.44 8.30
CA GLU A 148 -4.71 14.93 7.38
C GLU A 148 -4.19 14.90 5.95
N TYR A 149 -4.73 13.99 5.13
CA TYR A 149 -4.39 13.92 3.71
C TYR A 149 -5.31 14.80 2.87
N HIS A 150 -4.69 15.63 2.03
CA HIS A 150 -5.38 16.49 1.08
C HIS A 150 -5.01 16.12 -0.36
N PRO A 151 -5.97 16.15 -1.29
CA PRO A 151 -5.69 15.88 -2.70
C PRO A 151 -4.71 16.90 -3.28
N ILE A 152 -3.73 16.41 -4.04
CA ILE A 152 -2.80 17.23 -4.81
C ILE A 152 -2.81 16.79 -6.28
N GLU A 153 -2.59 17.71 -7.21
CA GLU A 153 -2.52 17.39 -8.64
C GLU A 153 -1.13 16.87 -9.04
N HIS A 154 -0.10 17.24 -8.28
CA HIS A 154 1.29 16.94 -8.60
C HIS A 154 2.05 16.57 -7.33
N SER A 155 2.86 15.49 -7.38
CA SER A 155 3.70 15.07 -6.28
C SER A 155 4.75 16.14 -5.93
N GLY A 156 4.96 16.38 -4.65
CA GLY A 156 6.08 17.16 -4.16
C GLY A 156 7.40 16.38 -4.08
N LEU A 157 7.33 15.04 -4.15
CA LEU A 157 8.48 14.13 -4.06
C LEU A 157 8.98 13.69 -5.42
N LEU A 158 8.04 13.43 -6.35
CA LEU A 158 8.34 12.92 -7.69
C LEU A 158 7.87 13.93 -8.74
N ASP A 159 8.63 14.07 -9.83
CA ASP A 159 8.29 14.98 -10.93
C ASP A 159 7.17 14.35 -11.80
N LEU A 160 5.99 14.17 -11.20
CA LEU A 160 4.84 13.49 -11.82
C LEU A 160 3.51 13.97 -11.21
N GLY A 161 2.51 14.19 -12.06
CA GLY A 161 1.14 14.50 -11.65
C GLY A 161 0.19 13.33 -11.85
N SER A 162 -0.96 13.36 -11.15
CA SER A 162 -2.00 12.31 -11.19
C SER A 162 -2.50 12.03 -12.60
N GLN A 163 -2.81 13.09 -13.38
CA GLN A 163 -3.28 12.93 -14.75
C GLN A 163 -2.21 12.32 -15.66
N ALA A 164 -0.97 12.81 -15.57
CA ALA A 164 0.13 12.32 -16.39
C ALA A 164 0.48 10.86 -16.08
N LEU A 165 0.31 10.41 -14.82
CA LEU A 165 0.44 9.01 -14.46
C LEU A 165 -0.71 8.18 -15.02
N ALA A 166 -1.96 8.64 -14.88
CA ALA A 166 -3.14 7.93 -15.38
C ALA A 166 -3.08 7.70 -16.90
N GLU A 167 -2.54 8.65 -17.68
CA GLU A 167 -2.35 8.55 -19.13
C GLU A 167 -1.24 7.56 -19.53
N GLN A 168 -0.30 7.25 -18.65
CA GLN A 168 0.79 6.30 -18.88
C GLN A 168 0.44 4.87 -18.48
N LEU A 169 -0.65 4.66 -17.72
CA LEU A 169 -1.10 3.35 -17.31
C LEU A 169 -1.90 2.66 -18.42
N ASP A 170 -1.49 1.43 -18.71
CA ASP A 170 -2.27 0.52 -19.55
C ASP A 170 -3.31 -0.19 -18.66
N TRP A 171 -4.52 0.38 -18.65
CA TRP A 171 -5.57 -0.05 -17.73
C TRP A 171 -6.07 -1.45 -18.05
N PRO A 172 -6.09 -2.38 -17.08
CA PRO A 172 -6.55 -3.74 -17.31
C PRO A 172 -8.04 -3.78 -17.68
N THR A 173 -8.42 -4.76 -18.49
CA THR A 173 -9.82 -5.11 -18.67
C THR A 173 -10.25 -5.95 -17.46
N LEU A 174 -11.16 -5.41 -16.67
CA LEU A 174 -11.75 -6.13 -15.54
C LEU A 174 -12.85 -7.07 -16.04
N VAL A 175 -12.78 -8.34 -15.66
CA VAL A 175 -13.71 -9.40 -16.06
C VAL A 175 -14.57 -9.79 -14.87
#